data_d6bba32566f066bbac0506b8a0abab86
#
_entry.id   d6bba32566f066bbac0506b8a0abab86
#
_cell.length_a   1.000
_cell.length_b   1.000
_cell.length_c   1.000
_cell.angle_alpha   90.00
_cell.angle_beta   90.00
_cell.angle_gamma   90.00
#
_symmetry.space_group_name_H-M   'P 1'
#
loop_
_entity.id
_entity.type
_entity.pdbx_description
1 polymer ?
#
loop_
_entity_poly.entity_id
_entity_poly.type
_entity_poly.pdbx_seq_one_letter_code
_entity_poly.pdbx_strand_id
1 'polypeptide(L)'
;MRGPVRTCAGCGKREAARDLVRIALGEMVGDASAPAHTAVVDLRGTSTGRGAHVHPVKECLAKAARGGLSRAFKCAIATTADDLSDQLASSAARRVTGLLGGAYRARRLEAGSDVVVEACREGRARLVVVATDASAAAKLTEVREAIDEGRAIAWANKRELGALFGRDEVAVCVVLDDGIADELGRAHQLVRSFSSTRSEAWWSPEVR
;
A
#
# COMPACT_ATOMS: atom_id res chain seq x y z
N MET A 1 12.70 19.59 0.86
CA MET A 1 13.81 19.05 0.03
C MET A 1 13.21 18.25 -1.11
N ARG A 2 13.58 18.52 -2.37
CA ARG A 2 13.13 17.71 -3.52
C ARG A 2 13.90 16.40 -3.49
N GLY A 3 13.20 15.29 -3.29
CA GLY A 3 13.78 13.94 -3.32
C GLY A 3 14.37 13.56 -4.70
N PRO A 4 15.06 12.44 -4.82
CA PRO A 4 15.65 11.99 -6.07
C PRO A 4 14.58 11.81 -7.16
N VAL A 5 14.89 12.26 -8.38
CA VAL A 5 14.05 12.09 -9.56
C VAL A 5 14.45 10.81 -10.30
N ARG A 6 13.47 10.05 -10.79
CA ARG A 6 13.66 8.80 -11.55
C ARG A 6 12.85 8.84 -12.84
N THR A 7 13.21 7.98 -13.78
CA THR A 7 12.53 7.84 -15.07
C THR A 7 11.67 6.59 -15.04
N CYS A 8 10.40 6.73 -15.39
CA CYS A 8 9.49 5.58 -15.50
C CYS A 8 9.88 4.67 -16.69
N ALA A 9 10.15 3.40 -16.44
CA ALA A 9 10.47 2.42 -17.50
C ALA A 9 9.28 2.14 -18.44
N GLY A 10 8.05 2.47 -18.03
CA GLY A 10 6.86 2.32 -18.87
C GLY A 10 6.65 3.49 -19.83
N CYS A 11 6.56 4.73 -19.32
CA CYS A 11 6.19 5.89 -20.15
C CYS A 11 7.35 6.85 -20.44
N GLY A 12 8.54 6.67 -19.85
CA GLY A 12 9.70 7.52 -20.04
C GLY A 12 9.67 8.88 -19.30
N LYS A 13 8.57 9.23 -18.64
CA LYS A 13 8.47 10.48 -17.86
C LYS A 13 9.36 10.44 -16.62
N ARG A 14 9.87 11.60 -16.23
CA ARG A 14 10.67 11.80 -15.02
C ARG A 14 9.78 12.33 -13.90
N GLU A 15 9.82 11.68 -12.74
CA GLU A 15 9.04 12.02 -11.55
C GLU A 15 9.86 11.85 -10.27
N ALA A 16 9.38 12.40 -9.16
CA ALA A 16 9.98 12.13 -7.87
C ALA A 16 9.93 10.63 -7.54
N ALA A 17 11.00 10.08 -6.99
CA ALA A 17 11.10 8.64 -6.73
C ALA A 17 9.96 8.11 -5.82
N ARG A 18 9.42 8.96 -4.95
CA ARG A 18 8.29 8.62 -4.07
C ARG A 18 6.97 8.36 -4.82
N ASP A 19 6.84 8.88 -6.04
CA ASP A 19 5.64 8.76 -6.88
C ASP A 19 5.76 7.57 -7.85
N LEU A 20 6.88 6.85 -7.77
CA LEU A 20 7.18 5.67 -8.58
C LEU A 20 7.41 4.46 -7.68
N VAL A 21 7.12 3.29 -8.22
CA VAL A 21 7.43 2.01 -7.58
C VAL A 21 8.75 1.50 -8.12
N ARG A 22 9.64 1.03 -7.23
CA ARG A 22 10.86 0.36 -7.61
C ARG A 22 10.57 -1.08 -7.99
N ILE A 23 11.15 -1.51 -9.11
CA ILE A 23 11.19 -2.90 -9.56
C ILE A 23 12.64 -3.34 -9.47
N ALA A 24 12.90 -4.41 -8.75
CA ALA A 24 14.22 -5.03 -8.66
C ALA A 24 14.34 -6.20 -9.66
N LEU A 25 15.56 -6.52 -10.05
CA LEU A 25 15.86 -7.72 -10.81
C LEU A 25 15.72 -8.93 -9.89
N GLY A 26 14.90 -9.88 -10.28
CA GLY A 26 14.71 -11.14 -9.55
C GLY A 26 15.61 -12.25 -10.04
N GLU A 27 15.26 -13.48 -9.70
CA GLU A 27 16.02 -14.67 -10.06
C GLU A 27 16.06 -14.91 -11.56
N MET A 28 17.10 -15.59 -12.01
CA MET A 28 17.20 -16.04 -13.39
C MET A 28 16.29 -17.25 -13.60
N VAL A 29 15.52 -17.21 -14.69
CA VAL A 29 14.59 -18.26 -15.11
C VAL A 29 14.80 -18.57 -16.59
N GLY A 30 14.27 -19.69 -17.03
CA GLY A 30 14.50 -20.20 -18.40
C GLY A 30 15.71 -21.14 -18.44
N ASP A 31 15.99 -21.65 -19.62
CA ASP A 31 17.13 -22.52 -19.88
C ASP A 31 18.33 -21.73 -20.46
N ALA A 32 19.42 -22.42 -20.69
CA ALA A 32 20.66 -21.80 -21.21
C ALA A 32 20.48 -21.18 -22.62
N SER A 33 19.46 -21.59 -23.37
CA SER A 33 19.18 -21.07 -24.72
C SER A 33 18.37 -19.77 -24.70
N ALA A 34 17.57 -19.53 -23.63
CA ALA A 34 16.71 -18.37 -23.48
C ALA A 34 16.68 -17.86 -22.00
N PRO A 35 17.82 -17.41 -21.48
CA PRO A 35 17.87 -16.94 -20.08
C PRO A 35 17.10 -15.64 -19.93
N ALA A 36 16.25 -15.56 -18.91
CA ALA A 36 15.55 -14.35 -18.53
C ALA A 36 15.57 -14.18 -17.01
N HIS A 37 15.29 -12.98 -16.54
CA HIS A 37 15.14 -12.70 -15.11
C HIS A 37 13.69 -12.41 -14.79
N THR A 38 13.25 -12.76 -13.59
CA THR A 38 11.97 -12.29 -13.06
C THR A 38 12.08 -10.82 -12.64
N ALA A 39 10.94 -10.16 -12.50
CA ALA A 39 10.83 -8.81 -11.96
C ALA A 39 10.17 -8.87 -10.58
N VAL A 40 10.71 -8.15 -9.59
CA VAL A 40 10.21 -8.13 -8.21
C VAL A 40 9.83 -6.72 -7.81
N VAL A 41 8.60 -6.51 -7.39
CA VAL A 41 8.12 -5.24 -6.84
C VAL A 41 8.75 -5.00 -5.46
N ASP A 42 9.50 -3.90 -5.32
CA ASP A 42 10.24 -3.54 -4.10
C ASP A 42 9.75 -2.20 -3.53
N LEU A 43 8.61 -2.22 -2.85
CA LEU A 43 8.04 -1.03 -2.20
C LEU A 43 8.86 -0.51 -1.02
N ARG A 44 9.71 -1.35 -0.44
CA ARG A 44 10.53 -0.99 0.72
C ARG A 44 11.90 -0.44 0.32
N GLY A 45 12.31 -0.64 -0.93
CA GLY A 45 13.64 -0.26 -1.41
C GLY A 45 14.77 -1.07 -0.77
N THR A 46 14.48 -2.26 -0.26
CA THR A 46 15.44 -3.10 0.49
C THR A 46 16.18 -4.11 -0.38
N SER A 47 15.71 -4.35 -1.60
CA SER A 47 16.41 -5.25 -2.54
C SER A 47 17.76 -4.65 -2.95
N THR A 48 18.79 -5.48 -2.92
CA THR A 48 20.13 -5.11 -3.37
C THR A 48 20.18 -5.00 -4.90
N GLY A 49 21.20 -4.32 -5.42
CA GLY A 49 21.47 -4.25 -6.85
C GLY A 49 20.68 -3.17 -7.61
N ARG A 50 20.67 -3.31 -8.94
CA ARG A 50 20.04 -2.34 -9.86
C ARG A 50 18.53 -2.42 -9.79
N GLY A 51 17.85 -1.24 -9.82
CA GLY A 51 16.40 -1.14 -9.86
C GLY A 51 15.91 -0.24 -10.99
N ALA A 52 14.78 -0.61 -11.57
CA ALA A 52 13.98 0.25 -12.45
C ALA A 52 12.85 0.90 -11.64
N HIS A 53 12.25 1.97 -12.18
CA HIS A 53 11.12 2.65 -11.54
C HIS A 53 9.95 2.72 -12.52
N VAL A 54 8.73 2.55 -12.02
CA VAL A 54 7.51 2.53 -12.86
C VAL A 54 6.39 3.28 -12.12
N HIS A 55 5.58 4.07 -12.82
CA HIS A 55 4.35 4.60 -12.22
C HIS A 55 3.42 3.45 -11.84
N PRO A 56 2.81 3.50 -10.64
CA PRO A 56 1.85 2.50 -10.20
C PRO A 56 0.48 2.71 -10.88
N VAL A 57 0.46 2.59 -12.20
CA VAL A 57 -0.75 2.63 -13.04
C VAL A 57 -0.68 1.54 -14.08
N LYS A 58 -1.82 0.93 -14.42
CA LYS A 58 -1.91 -0.25 -15.29
C LYS A 58 -1.21 -0.06 -16.64
N GLU A 59 -1.35 1.10 -17.26
CA GLU A 59 -0.74 1.42 -18.56
C GLU A 59 0.80 1.43 -18.49
N CYS A 60 1.37 1.94 -17.39
CA CYS A 60 2.82 1.96 -17.22
C CYS A 60 3.37 0.59 -16.88
N LEU A 61 2.68 -0.20 -16.05
CA LEU A 61 3.05 -1.60 -15.78
C LEU A 61 3.01 -2.44 -17.05
N ALA A 62 1.97 -2.30 -17.87
CA ALA A 62 1.87 -3.00 -19.15
C ALA A 62 3.00 -2.64 -20.12
N LYS A 63 3.36 -1.35 -20.25
CA LYS A 63 4.49 -0.91 -21.09
C LYS A 63 5.83 -1.37 -20.52
N ALA A 64 5.97 -1.38 -19.21
CA ALA A 64 7.17 -1.86 -18.53
C ALA A 64 7.39 -3.36 -18.78
N ALA A 65 6.35 -4.18 -18.60
CA ALA A 65 6.39 -5.62 -18.87
C ALA A 65 6.69 -5.92 -20.35
N ARG A 66 6.10 -5.20 -21.31
CA ARG A 66 6.32 -5.40 -22.76
C ARG A 66 7.72 -5.03 -23.28
N GLY A 67 8.66 -4.68 -22.43
CA GLY A 67 10.04 -4.40 -22.82
C GLY A 67 10.67 -3.18 -22.17
N GLY A 68 9.90 -2.36 -21.42
CA GLY A 68 10.45 -1.24 -20.66
C GLY A 68 11.47 -1.69 -19.62
N LEU A 69 11.16 -2.77 -18.91
CA LEU A 69 12.07 -3.36 -17.91
C LEU A 69 13.29 -3.99 -18.58
N SER A 70 13.12 -4.72 -19.69
CA SER A 70 14.26 -5.32 -20.41
C SER A 70 15.25 -4.26 -20.88
N ARG A 71 14.75 -3.11 -21.37
CA ARG A 71 15.63 -1.97 -21.72
C ARG A 71 16.33 -1.39 -20.50
N ALA A 72 15.60 -1.23 -19.38
CA ALA A 72 16.16 -0.65 -18.15
C ALA A 72 17.25 -1.53 -17.52
N PHE A 73 17.05 -2.84 -17.52
CA PHE A 73 17.98 -3.82 -16.95
C PHE A 73 19.04 -4.30 -17.93
N LYS A 74 18.84 -4.09 -19.24
CA LYS A 74 19.71 -4.58 -20.33
C LYS A 74 19.79 -6.12 -20.39
N CYS A 75 18.73 -6.79 -20.03
CA CYS A 75 18.57 -8.26 -20.11
C CYS A 75 17.10 -8.60 -20.36
N ALA A 76 16.82 -9.85 -20.75
CA ALA A 76 15.45 -10.32 -20.89
C ALA A 76 14.76 -10.41 -19.52
N ILE A 77 13.52 -9.91 -19.45
CA ILE A 77 12.69 -9.97 -18.25
C ILE A 77 11.42 -10.77 -18.56
N ALA A 78 11.24 -11.85 -17.81
CA ALA A 78 10.04 -12.68 -17.85
C ALA A 78 9.05 -12.17 -16.80
N THR A 79 8.09 -11.35 -17.22
CA THR A 79 7.02 -10.82 -16.38
C THR A 79 5.85 -10.36 -17.23
N THR A 80 4.66 -10.36 -16.66
CA THR A 80 3.45 -9.81 -17.28
C THR A 80 2.98 -8.56 -16.51
N ALA A 81 2.02 -7.83 -17.09
CA ALA A 81 1.39 -6.71 -16.40
C ALA A 81 0.59 -7.16 -15.17
N ASP A 82 -0.03 -8.34 -15.27
CA ASP A 82 -0.83 -8.93 -14.19
C ASP A 82 0.08 -9.40 -13.05
N ASP A 83 1.21 -10.06 -13.35
CA ASP A 83 2.21 -10.42 -12.34
C ASP A 83 2.69 -9.20 -11.55
N LEU A 84 2.99 -8.09 -12.23
CA LEU A 84 3.42 -6.85 -11.58
C LEU A 84 2.30 -6.24 -10.74
N SER A 85 1.06 -6.30 -11.21
CA SER A 85 -0.12 -5.80 -10.50
C SER A 85 -0.38 -6.60 -9.22
N ASP A 86 -0.35 -7.93 -9.30
CA ASP A 86 -0.56 -8.83 -8.16
C ASP A 86 0.55 -8.71 -7.12
N GLN A 87 1.80 -8.62 -7.56
CA GLN A 87 2.93 -8.35 -6.68
C GLN A 87 2.80 -6.99 -5.98
N LEU A 88 2.33 -5.96 -6.72
CA LEU A 88 2.14 -4.62 -6.18
C LEU A 88 1.05 -4.61 -5.11
N ALA A 89 -0.11 -5.22 -5.38
CA ALA A 89 -1.19 -5.37 -4.42
C ALA A 89 -0.73 -6.11 -3.15
N SER A 90 -0.10 -7.27 -3.33
CA SER A 90 0.39 -8.10 -2.21
C SER A 90 1.46 -7.39 -1.38
N SER A 91 2.40 -6.70 -2.04
CA SER A 91 3.45 -5.96 -1.34
C SER A 91 2.90 -4.74 -0.59
N ALA A 92 1.92 -4.06 -1.19
CA ALA A 92 1.22 -2.95 -0.55
C ALA A 92 0.41 -3.42 0.66
N ALA A 93 -0.31 -4.54 0.57
CA ALA A 93 -1.04 -5.13 1.69
C ALA A 93 -0.10 -5.48 2.86
N ARG A 94 1.02 -6.15 2.59
CA ARG A 94 2.05 -6.40 3.62
C ARG A 94 2.62 -5.11 4.21
N ARG A 95 2.74 -4.06 3.41
CA ARG A 95 3.19 -2.75 3.88
C ARG A 95 2.20 -2.12 4.85
N VAL A 96 0.89 -2.12 4.54
CA VAL A 96 -0.16 -1.62 5.45
C VAL A 96 -0.11 -2.37 6.79
N THR A 97 -0.14 -3.70 6.75
CA THR A 97 -0.07 -4.54 7.95
C THR A 97 1.19 -4.26 8.78
N GLY A 98 2.35 -4.15 8.12
CA GLY A 98 3.63 -3.86 8.78
C GLY A 98 3.68 -2.47 9.42
N LEU A 99 3.12 -1.45 8.76
CA LEU A 99 3.03 -0.09 9.29
C LEU A 99 2.11 -0.02 10.52
N LEU A 100 0.94 -0.65 10.46
CA LEU A 100 0.00 -0.71 11.60
C LEU A 100 0.65 -1.36 12.82
N GLY A 101 1.24 -2.54 12.66
CA GLY A 101 1.91 -3.23 13.77
C GLY A 101 3.14 -2.47 14.28
N GLY A 102 3.90 -1.82 13.39
CA GLY A 102 5.04 -0.97 13.75
C GLY A 102 4.61 0.28 14.53
N ALA A 103 3.58 0.97 14.05
CA ALA A 103 3.02 2.15 14.69
C ALA A 103 2.48 1.85 16.10
N TYR A 104 1.82 0.71 16.27
CA TYR A 104 1.31 0.28 17.57
C TYR A 104 2.46 0.04 18.56
N ARG A 105 3.50 -0.73 18.18
CA ARG A 105 4.68 -0.94 19.04
C ARG A 105 5.43 0.35 19.36
N ALA A 106 5.44 1.31 18.46
CA ALA A 106 6.06 2.62 18.64
C ALA A 106 5.17 3.62 19.41
N ARG A 107 3.97 3.21 19.87
CA ARG A 107 2.97 4.08 20.51
C ARG A 107 2.57 5.29 19.66
N ARG A 108 2.56 5.10 18.34
CA ARG A 108 2.08 6.06 17.34
C ARG A 108 0.70 5.68 16.79
N LEU A 109 0.10 4.64 17.34
CA LEU A 109 -1.24 4.16 17.04
C LEU A 109 -1.89 3.71 18.33
N GLU A 110 -3.15 4.10 18.51
CA GLU A 110 -4.03 3.69 19.61
C GLU A 110 -5.20 2.88 19.05
N ALA A 111 -5.66 1.85 19.79
CA ALA A 111 -6.68 0.91 19.34
C ALA A 111 -7.82 0.76 20.34
N GLY A 112 -9.05 0.93 19.86
CA GLY A 112 -10.29 0.85 20.61
C GLY A 112 -11.18 2.08 20.40
N SER A 113 -12.50 1.92 20.54
CA SER A 113 -13.47 2.96 20.19
C SER A 113 -13.29 4.24 21.02
N ASP A 114 -13.13 4.09 22.35
CA ASP A 114 -13.06 5.24 23.26
C ASP A 114 -11.83 6.12 22.99
N VAL A 115 -10.66 5.49 22.82
CA VAL A 115 -9.40 6.22 22.54
C VAL A 115 -9.40 6.86 21.16
N VAL A 116 -10.09 6.24 20.18
CA VAL A 116 -10.25 6.84 18.83
C VAL A 116 -11.13 8.07 18.90
N VAL A 117 -12.27 8.02 19.60
CA VAL A 117 -13.17 9.16 19.80
C VAL A 117 -12.43 10.31 20.52
N GLU A 118 -11.69 10.00 21.57
CA GLU A 118 -10.90 11.00 22.29
C GLU A 118 -9.84 11.65 21.40
N ALA A 119 -9.04 10.83 20.69
CA ALA A 119 -8.01 11.33 19.78
C ALA A 119 -8.58 12.22 18.66
N CYS A 120 -9.76 11.88 18.15
CA CYS A 120 -10.46 12.71 17.15
C CYS A 120 -10.89 14.06 17.73
N ARG A 121 -11.52 14.06 18.91
CA ARG A 121 -11.95 15.29 19.60
C ARG A 121 -10.81 16.22 19.96
N GLU A 122 -9.66 15.66 20.33
CA GLU A 122 -8.45 16.41 20.64
C GLU A 122 -7.65 16.86 19.40
N GLY A 123 -8.08 16.49 18.19
CA GLY A 123 -7.38 16.82 16.94
C GLY A 123 -6.05 16.09 16.76
N ARG A 124 -5.79 15.01 17.51
CA ARG A 124 -4.58 14.18 17.42
C ARG A 124 -4.68 13.12 16.31
N ALA A 125 -5.89 12.78 15.87
CA ALA A 125 -6.13 11.77 14.84
C ALA A 125 -5.61 12.23 13.47
N ARG A 126 -4.69 11.45 12.89
CA ARG A 126 -4.16 11.68 11.54
C ARG A 126 -4.81 10.77 10.51
N LEU A 127 -5.05 9.51 10.89
CA LEU A 127 -5.76 8.54 10.05
C LEU A 127 -6.52 7.57 10.95
N VAL A 128 -7.80 7.36 10.68
CA VAL A 128 -8.62 6.35 11.34
C VAL A 128 -8.61 5.08 10.49
N VAL A 129 -8.45 3.92 11.13
CA VAL A 129 -8.51 2.62 10.46
C VAL A 129 -9.67 1.84 11.05
N VAL A 130 -10.64 1.48 10.22
CA VAL A 130 -11.87 0.79 10.60
C VAL A 130 -11.83 -0.65 10.05
N ALA A 131 -12.12 -1.63 10.89
CA ALA A 131 -12.24 -3.01 10.42
C ALA A 131 -13.42 -3.15 9.44
N THR A 132 -13.24 -3.95 8.40
CA THR A 132 -14.22 -4.11 7.30
C THR A 132 -15.58 -4.66 7.77
N ASP A 133 -15.61 -5.35 8.90
CA ASP A 133 -16.79 -5.91 9.54
C ASP A 133 -17.27 -5.11 10.78
N ALA A 134 -16.73 -3.91 11.02
CA ALA A 134 -17.02 -3.09 12.19
C ALA A 134 -18.08 -2.00 11.92
N SER A 135 -19.27 -2.38 11.48
CA SER A 135 -20.35 -1.45 11.14
C SER A 135 -20.78 -0.51 12.29
N ALA A 136 -20.69 -0.97 13.54
CA ALA A 136 -21.00 -0.15 14.71
C ALA A 136 -19.94 0.95 14.94
N ALA A 137 -18.66 0.62 14.80
CA ALA A 137 -17.58 1.59 14.96
C ALA A 137 -17.65 2.71 13.91
N ALA A 138 -17.98 2.38 12.65
CA ALA A 138 -18.12 3.38 11.61
C ALA A 138 -19.36 4.30 11.77
N LYS A 139 -20.27 4.01 12.70
CA LYS A 139 -21.41 4.87 13.05
C LYS A 139 -21.09 5.88 14.14
N LEU A 140 -19.94 5.76 14.80
CA LEU A 140 -19.48 6.77 15.76
C LEU A 140 -19.31 8.11 15.03
N THR A 141 -19.77 9.20 15.66
CA THR A 141 -19.77 10.53 15.03
C THR A 141 -18.39 10.94 14.54
N GLU A 142 -17.38 10.83 15.37
CA GLU A 142 -16.00 11.22 15.07
C GLU A 142 -15.37 10.35 13.96
N VAL A 143 -15.76 9.06 13.92
CA VAL A 143 -15.31 8.14 12.86
C VAL A 143 -15.98 8.48 11.53
N ARG A 144 -17.27 8.83 11.53
CA ARG A 144 -17.99 9.28 10.33
C ARG A 144 -17.41 10.57 9.78
N GLU A 145 -17.14 11.53 10.65
CA GLU A 145 -16.46 12.78 10.25
C GLU A 145 -15.11 12.49 9.60
N ALA A 146 -14.30 11.59 10.17
CA ALA A 146 -13.04 11.18 9.58
C ALA A 146 -13.22 10.48 8.21
N ILE A 147 -14.29 9.69 8.03
CA ILE A 147 -14.63 9.07 6.74
C ILE A 147 -15.01 10.13 5.72
N ASP A 148 -15.90 11.06 6.07
CA ASP A 148 -16.39 12.11 5.19
C ASP A 148 -15.28 13.09 4.76
N GLU A 149 -14.28 13.30 5.63
CA GLU A 149 -13.07 14.09 5.36
C GLU A 149 -11.97 13.32 4.60
N GLY A 150 -12.17 12.06 4.30
CA GLY A 150 -11.16 11.22 3.64
C GLY A 150 -9.97 10.84 4.53
N ARG A 151 -10.09 11.00 5.86
CA ARG A 151 -9.10 10.65 6.88
C ARG A 151 -9.36 9.28 7.50
N ALA A 152 -10.05 8.38 6.80
CA ALA A 152 -10.28 7.02 7.24
C ALA A 152 -10.04 6.00 6.12
N ILE A 153 -9.57 4.82 6.51
CA ILE A 153 -9.44 3.66 5.62
C ILE A 153 -10.09 2.43 6.25
N ALA A 154 -10.64 1.54 5.41
CA ALA A 154 -11.06 0.22 5.84
C ALA A 154 -9.91 -0.77 5.66
N TRP A 155 -9.63 -1.58 6.69
CA TRP A 155 -8.55 -2.56 6.60
C TRP A 155 -8.82 -3.77 7.49
N ALA A 156 -8.65 -4.96 6.91
CA ALA A 156 -8.80 -6.24 7.61
C ALA A 156 -10.18 -6.41 8.30
N ASN A 157 -10.46 -7.55 8.90
CA ASN A 157 -11.59 -7.72 9.82
C ASN A 157 -11.16 -7.45 11.27
N LYS A 158 -12.11 -7.41 12.20
CA LYS A 158 -11.83 -7.13 13.63
C LYS A 158 -10.82 -8.07 14.24
N ARG A 159 -10.90 -9.34 13.91
CA ARG A 159 -10.01 -10.39 14.43
C ARG A 159 -8.59 -10.25 13.88
N GLU A 160 -8.47 -10.03 12.57
CA GLU A 160 -7.18 -9.81 11.92
C GLU A 160 -6.51 -8.52 12.42
N LEU A 161 -7.30 -7.45 12.59
CA LEU A 161 -6.80 -6.19 13.13
C LEU A 161 -6.38 -6.35 14.60
N GLY A 162 -7.15 -7.10 15.40
CA GLY A 162 -6.84 -7.45 16.78
C GLY A 162 -5.52 -8.21 16.91
N ALA A 163 -5.32 -9.20 16.05
CA ALA A 163 -4.09 -10.00 16.03
C ALA A 163 -2.81 -9.17 15.83
N LEU A 164 -2.88 -8.05 15.09
CA LEU A 164 -1.74 -7.13 14.93
C LEU A 164 -1.33 -6.44 16.24
N PHE A 165 -2.24 -6.34 17.19
CA PHE A 165 -2.06 -5.61 18.44
C PHE A 165 -2.06 -6.53 19.67
N GLY A 166 -2.08 -7.86 19.45
CA GLY A 166 -2.11 -8.86 20.55
C GLY A 166 -3.44 -8.85 21.30
N ARG A 167 -4.56 -8.56 20.61
CA ARG A 167 -5.93 -8.53 21.14
C ARG A 167 -6.80 -9.51 20.36
N ASP A 168 -7.89 -9.98 20.94
CA ASP A 168 -8.84 -10.87 20.26
C ASP A 168 -9.52 -10.18 19.09
N GLU A 169 -10.03 -8.97 19.31
CA GLU A 169 -10.68 -8.16 18.28
C GLU A 169 -10.37 -6.67 18.47
N VAL A 170 -10.26 -5.95 17.35
CA VAL A 170 -10.20 -4.49 17.30
C VAL A 170 -11.09 -3.99 16.18
N ALA A 171 -12.09 -3.20 16.51
CA ALA A 171 -13.05 -2.64 15.54
C ALA A 171 -12.49 -1.40 14.84
N VAL A 172 -11.71 -0.58 15.56
CA VAL A 172 -11.18 0.69 15.06
C VAL A 172 -9.89 1.03 15.78
N CYS A 173 -8.98 1.70 15.08
CA CYS A 173 -7.77 2.27 15.65
C CYS A 173 -7.43 3.61 14.98
N VAL A 174 -6.57 4.41 15.61
CA VAL A 174 -6.18 5.74 15.14
C VAL A 174 -4.67 5.88 15.10
N VAL A 175 -4.17 6.38 13.98
CA VAL A 175 -2.76 6.74 13.78
C VAL A 175 -2.56 8.18 14.18
N LEU A 176 -1.53 8.46 14.98
CA LEU A 176 -1.23 9.75 15.59
C LEU A 176 -0.06 10.48 14.91
N ASP A 177 0.59 9.86 13.95
CA ASP A 177 1.79 10.38 13.27
C ASP A 177 1.49 10.64 11.79
N ASP A 178 1.77 11.86 11.32
CA ASP A 178 1.49 12.29 9.95
C ASP A 178 2.25 11.46 8.91
N GLY A 179 3.52 11.16 9.15
CA GLY A 179 4.34 10.42 8.21
C GLY A 179 3.87 8.97 8.03
N ILE A 180 3.44 8.34 9.12
CA ILE A 180 2.87 6.99 9.09
C ILE A 180 1.49 7.01 8.42
N ALA A 181 0.65 8.00 8.72
CA ALA A 181 -0.66 8.17 8.11
C ALA A 181 -0.57 8.33 6.59
N ASP A 182 0.33 9.19 6.11
CA ASP A 182 0.59 9.40 4.69
C ASP A 182 1.06 8.12 3.98
N GLU A 183 1.94 7.36 4.63
CA GLU A 183 2.46 6.13 4.05
C GLU A 183 1.42 5.01 4.04
N LEU A 184 0.59 4.91 5.08
CA LEU A 184 -0.56 4.01 5.13
C LEU A 184 -1.57 4.34 4.04
N GLY A 185 -1.92 5.61 3.86
CA GLY A 185 -2.83 6.07 2.82
C GLY A 185 -2.32 5.68 1.42
N ARG A 186 -1.04 5.95 1.12
CA ARG A 186 -0.42 5.55 -0.16
C ARG A 186 -0.43 4.03 -0.37
N ALA A 187 -0.04 3.26 0.63
CA ALA A 187 -0.03 1.80 0.53
C ALA A 187 -1.45 1.24 0.36
N HIS A 188 -2.43 1.76 1.10
CA HIS A 188 -3.82 1.36 0.97
C HIS A 188 -4.39 1.70 -0.42
N GLN A 189 -4.07 2.86 -0.98
CA GLN A 189 -4.47 3.22 -2.34
C GLN A 189 -3.92 2.25 -3.39
N LEU A 190 -2.67 1.79 -3.24
CA LEU A 190 -2.11 0.76 -4.13
C LEU A 190 -2.87 -0.56 -4.02
N VAL A 191 -3.23 -1.00 -2.80
CA VAL A 191 -4.08 -2.19 -2.63
C VAL A 191 -5.39 -2.01 -3.39
N ARG A 192 -6.10 -0.91 -3.19
CA ARG A 192 -7.39 -0.64 -3.88
C ARG A 192 -7.27 -0.60 -5.40
N SER A 193 -6.18 -0.06 -5.92
CA SER A 193 -5.98 0.10 -7.38
C SER A 193 -5.63 -1.19 -8.09
N PHE A 194 -5.01 -2.16 -7.39
CA PHE A 194 -4.44 -3.35 -8.00
C PHE A 194 -4.99 -4.68 -7.46
N SER A 195 -5.72 -4.70 -6.33
CA SER A 195 -6.40 -5.93 -5.90
C SER A 195 -7.52 -6.28 -6.86
N SER A 196 -7.52 -7.52 -7.34
CA SER A 196 -8.63 -8.12 -8.08
C SER A 196 -9.87 -8.31 -7.19
N THR A 197 -9.68 -8.49 -5.90
CA THR A 197 -10.74 -8.54 -4.91
C THR A 197 -10.99 -7.13 -4.39
N ARG A 198 -12.00 -6.46 -4.89
CA ARG A 198 -12.51 -5.24 -4.26
C ARG A 198 -13.01 -5.61 -2.87
N SER A 199 -12.23 -5.28 -1.86
CA SER A 199 -12.78 -5.15 -0.51
C SER A 199 -13.64 -3.89 -0.53
N GLU A 200 -14.90 -4.03 -0.93
CA GLU A 200 -15.89 -2.97 -0.84
C GLU A 200 -16.17 -2.76 0.64
N ALA A 201 -15.50 -1.77 1.22
CA ALA A 201 -15.91 -1.31 2.53
C ALA A 201 -17.36 -0.84 2.41
N TRP A 202 -18.26 -1.43 3.16
CA TRP A 202 -19.71 -1.15 3.15
C TRP A 202 -20.05 0.35 3.30
N TRP A 203 -19.10 1.19 3.70
CA TRP A 203 -19.21 2.64 3.82
C TRP A 203 -18.47 3.42 2.71
N SER A 204 -17.87 2.73 1.73
CA SER A 204 -17.22 3.41 0.59
C SER A 204 -18.26 4.20 -0.24
N PRO A 205 -17.95 5.44 -0.65
CA PRO A 205 -18.86 6.25 -1.48
C PRO A 205 -19.29 5.57 -2.79
N GLU A 206 -18.51 4.57 -3.24
CA GLU A 206 -18.79 3.81 -4.47
C GLU A 206 -19.87 2.71 -4.29
N VAL A 207 -20.36 2.49 -3.07
CA VAL A 207 -21.37 1.46 -2.71
C VAL A 207 -22.72 2.09 -2.36
N ARG A 208 -22.91 3.40 -2.55
CA ARG A 208 -24.19 4.08 -2.35
C ARG A 208 -24.95 4.25 -3.65
#